data_f4d58f41fbcc55f10416ccfe0d542946
#
_entry.id   f4d58f41fbcc55f10416ccfe0d542946
#
_cell.length_a   1.000
_cell.length_b   1.000
_cell.length_c   1.000
_cell.angle_alpha   90.00
_cell.angle_beta   90.00
_cell.angle_gamma   90.00
#
_symmetry.space_group_name_H-M   'P 1'
#
loop_
_entity.id
_entity.type
_entity.pdbx_description
1 polymer ?
#
loop_
_entity_poly.entity_id
_entity_poly.type
_entity_poly.pdbx_seq_one_letter_code
_entity_poly.pdbx_strand_id
1 'polypeptide(L)'
;MRVSSPERDRRKFHRIPMDQVVSFAELGKSDQLGRGIDLSSGGIRFQAVACEIDLGQRLRLTFLVLGQSVTAAGTVAWSTEIDPLTLEVGIEFDAIEASDQALLEAFSERAETDPLA
;
A
#
# COMPACT_ATOMS: atom_id res chain seq x y z
N MET A 1 15.78 -20.19 -14.69
CA MET A 1 15.23 -19.72 -14.44
C MET A 1 14.67 -18.93 -13.84
N ARG A 2 14.85 -18.54 -13.69
CA ARG A 2 14.37 -17.93 -13.02
C ARG A 2 13.39 -17.14 -12.82
N VAL A 3 13.23 -16.76 -13.17
CA VAL A 3 11.86 -16.49 -13.27
C VAL A 3 11.10 -16.70 -11.98
N SER A 4 11.53 -17.64 -11.22
CA SER A 4 10.88 -17.93 -9.97
C SER A 4 11.02 -16.79 -8.95
N SER A 5 11.99 -15.88 -9.15
CA SER A 5 12.17 -14.79 -8.22
C SER A 5 10.94 -13.89 -8.08
N PRO A 6 10.32 -13.42 -9.18
CA PRO A 6 9.10 -12.63 -9.03
C PRO A 6 7.98 -13.39 -8.34
N GLU A 7 7.89 -14.67 -8.58
CA GLU A 7 6.85 -15.45 -7.93
C GLU A 7 7.08 -15.57 -6.43
N ARG A 8 8.34 -15.75 -6.04
CA ARG A 8 8.66 -15.78 -4.62
C ARG A 8 8.37 -14.45 -3.96
N ASP A 9 8.67 -13.36 -4.67
CA ASP A 9 8.40 -12.04 -4.14
C ASP A 9 6.91 -11.83 -3.95
N ARG A 10 6.11 -12.29 -4.88
CA ARG A 10 4.67 -12.16 -4.75
C ARG A 10 4.14 -12.95 -3.56
N ARG A 11 4.67 -14.14 -3.32
CA ARG A 11 4.24 -14.92 -2.16
C ARG A 11 4.64 -14.24 -0.87
N LYS A 12 5.84 -13.66 -0.84
CA LYS A 12 6.33 -12.97 0.34
C LYS A 12 5.50 -11.73 0.64
N PHE A 13 5.06 -11.03 -0.39
CA PHE A 13 4.27 -9.81 -0.25
C PHE A 13 2.89 -10.05 -0.84
N HIS A 14 2.22 -11.04 -0.28
CA HIS A 14 0.87 -11.39 -0.73
C HIS A 14 -0.03 -10.18 -0.65
N ARG A 15 -0.69 -9.83 -1.75
CA ARG A 15 -1.53 -8.65 -1.84
C ARG A 15 -2.98 -9.02 -1.59
N ILE A 16 -3.63 -8.25 -0.75
CA ILE A 16 -4.98 -8.51 -0.31
C ILE A 16 -5.85 -7.32 -0.73
N PRO A 17 -6.96 -7.57 -1.42
CA PRO A 17 -7.84 -6.47 -1.80
C PRO A 17 -8.31 -5.71 -0.58
N MET A 18 -8.39 -4.40 -0.71
CA MET A 18 -8.94 -3.54 0.33
C MET A 18 -9.90 -2.57 -0.34
N ASP A 19 -10.81 -2.03 0.44
CA ASP A 19 -11.79 -1.07 -0.07
C ASP A 19 -12.06 -0.09 1.04
N GLN A 20 -11.15 0.84 1.20
CA GLN A 20 -11.28 1.84 2.27
C GLN A 20 -10.60 3.12 1.84
N VAL A 21 -10.97 4.19 2.51
CA VAL A 21 -10.31 5.47 2.34
C VAL A 21 -8.93 5.40 2.99
N VAL A 22 -7.93 5.88 2.27
CA VAL A 22 -6.55 5.96 2.74
C VAL A 22 -6.17 7.42 2.80
N SER A 23 -5.59 7.83 3.92
CA SER A 23 -5.05 9.18 4.06
C SER A 23 -3.58 9.13 3.62
N PHE A 24 -3.17 10.06 2.79
CA PHE A 24 -1.77 10.12 2.37
C PHE A 24 -1.32 11.57 2.30
N ALA A 25 -0.02 11.78 2.51
CA ALA A 25 0.53 13.12 2.47
C ALA A 25 2.00 13.07 2.15
N GLU A 26 2.45 14.04 1.37
CA GLU A 26 3.87 14.34 1.26
C GLU A 26 4.32 14.89 2.60
N LEU A 27 5.55 14.53 3.01
CA LEU A 27 6.06 14.98 4.32
C LEU A 27 5.98 16.49 4.44
N GLY A 28 5.40 16.95 5.56
CA GLY A 28 5.27 18.36 5.83
C GLY A 28 4.09 19.03 5.16
N LYS A 29 3.23 18.28 4.49
CA LYS A 29 2.06 18.84 3.81
C LYS A 29 0.78 18.23 4.35
N SER A 30 -0.32 18.82 3.92
CA SER A 30 -1.65 18.40 4.39
C SER A 30 -2.02 17.03 3.86
N ASP A 31 -2.79 16.29 4.63
CA ASP A 31 -3.30 15.00 4.22
C ASP A 31 -4.30 15.13 3.08
N GLN A 32 -4.25 14.17 2.19
CA GLN A 32 -5.22 14.00 1.12
C GLN A 32 -5.83 12.62 1.25
N LEU A 33 -6.94 12.39 0.59
CA LEU A 33 -7.65 11.13 0.68
C LEU A 33 -7.61 10.40 -0.65
N GLY A 34 -7.40 9.10 -0.59
CA GLY A 34 -7.45 8.23 -1.74
C GLY A 34 -8.22 6.98 -1.42
N ARG A 35 -8.31 6.09 -2.37
CA ARG A 35 -9.02 4.83 -2.20
C ARG A 35 -8.04 3.68 -2.28
N GLY A 36 -7.97 2.89 -1.21
CA GLY A 36 -7.10 1.72 -1.19
C GLY A 36 -7.62 0.64 -2.13
N ILE A 37 -6.70 0.03 -2.86
CA ILE A 37 -7.02 -1.04 -3.80
C ILE A 37 -6.57 -2.38 -3.23
N ASP A 38 -5.31 -2.47 -2.84
CA ASP A 38 -4.82 -3.67 -2.16
C ASP A 38 -3.64 -3.33 -1.28
N LEU A 39 -3.34 -4.24 -0.38
CA LEU A 39 -2.37 -4.05 0.69
C LEU A 39 -1.56 -5.32 0.87
N SER A 40 -0.28 -5.16 1.18
CA SER A 40 0.59 -6.27 1.55
C SER A 40 1.50 -5.79 2.68
N SER A 41 2.30 -6.72 3.23
CA SER A 41 3.25 -6.32 4.25
C SER A 41 4.37 -5.42 3.70
N GLY A 42 4.53 -5.38 2.39
CA GLY A 42 5.58 -4.57 1.76
C GLY A 42 5.11 -3.30 1.11
N GLY A 43 3.81 -3.08 0.97
CA GLY A 43 3.34 -1.89 0.30
C GLY A 43 1.84 -1.82 0.13
N ILE A 44 1.40 -0.74 -0.50
CA ILE A 44 -0.01 -0.48 -0.72
C ILE A 44 -0.21 0.07 -2.12
N ARG A 45 -1.34 -0.25 -2.71
CA ARG A 45 -1.77 0.33 -3.96
C ARG A 45 -3.07 1.09 -3.71
N PHE A 46 -3.13 2.33 -4.18
CA PHE A 46 -4.30 3.16 -3.98
C PHE A 46 -4.54 4.05 -5.18
N GLN A 47 -5.74 4.62 -5.27
CA GLN A 47 -6.09 5.57 -6.32
C GLN A 47 -6.26 6.95 -5.72
N ALA A 48 -5.74 7.97 -6.42
CA ALA A 48 -5.85 9.36 -6.02
C ALA A 48 -6.44 10.16 -7.17
N VAL A 49 -7.29 11.13 -6.83
CA VAL A 49 -8.00 11.94 -7.82
C VAL A 49 -7.51 13.38 -7.72
N ALA A 50 -7.22 13.96 -8.87
CA ALA A 50 -6.82 15.36 -8.99
C ALA A 50 -5.58 15.69 -8.14
N CYS A 51 -4.63 14.76 -8.12
CA CYS A 51 -3.39 14.90 -7.36
C CYS A 51 -2.21 14.75 -8.30
N GLU A 52 -1.11 15.41 -7.94
CA GLU A 52 0.17 15.22 -8.62
C GLU A 52 1.05 14.38 -7.72
N ILE A 53 1.39 13.20 -8.17
CA ILE A 53 2.23 12.27 -7.42
C ILE A 53 3.33 11.79 -8.35
N ASP A 54 4.57 11.99 -7.95
CA ASP A 54 5.73 11.69 -8.77
C ASP A 54 6.40 10.41 -8.35
N LEU A 55 6.97 9.73 -9.33
CA LEU A 55 7.77 8.54 -9.07
C LEU A 55 8.92 8.90 -8.13
N GLY A 56 9.15 8.06 -7.13
CA GLY A 56 10.23 8.28 -6.17
C GLY A 56 9.88 9.21 -5.01
N GLN A 57 8.72 9.83 -5.05
CA GLN A 57 8.27 10.72 -3.98
C GLN A 57 7.99 9.92 -2.71
N ARG A 58 8.30 10.50 -1.54
CA ARG A 58 7.99 9.85 -0.28
C ARG A 58 6.69 10.36 0.27
N LEU A 59 5.85 9.42 0.68
CA LEU A 59 4.53 9.72 1.23
C LEU A 59 4.35 9.01 2.57
N ARG A 60 3.62 9.67 3.47
CA ARG A 60 3.13 9.05 4.68
C ARG A 60 1.68 8.65 4.44
N LEU A 61 1.34 7.43 4.85
CA LEU A 61 0.00 6.91 4.64
C LEU A 61 -0.58 6.40 5.95
N THR A 62 -1.88 6.58 6.11
CA THR A 62 -2.61 6.06 7.26
C THR A 62 -3.83 5.31 6.76
N PHE A 63 -4.02 4.10 7.26
CA PHE A 63 -5.10 3.23 6.84
C PHE A 63 -5.40 2.24 7.96
N LEU A 64 -6.47 1.47 7.81
CA LEU A 64 -6.90 0.52 8.84
C LEU A 64 -6.48 -0.89 8.45
N VAL A 65 -5.98 -1.63 9.43
CA VAL A 65 -5.63 -3.03 9.28
C VAL A 65 -6.23 -3.77 10.48
N LEU A 66 -7.11 -4.73 10.22
CA LEU A 66 -7.78 -5.49 11.28
C LEU A 66 -8.40 -4.56 12.33
N GLY A 67 -8.96 -3.44 11.87
CA GLY A 67 -9.62 -2.48 12.75
C GLY A 67 -8.72 -1.53 13.49
N GLN A 68 -7.43 -1.56 13.23
CA GLN A 68 -6.46 -0.68 13.90
C GLN A 68 -5.80 0.24 12.91
N SER A 69 -5.54 1.46 13.34
CA SER A 69 -4.91 2.46 12.49
C SER A 69 -3.41 2.18 12.36
N VAL A 70 -2.93 2.16 11.13
CA VAL A 70 -1.53 1.94 10.81
C VAL A 70 -1.03 3.15 10.04
N THR A 71 0.14 3.64 10.42
CA THR A 71 0.82 4.70 9.69
C THR A 71 2.15 4.19 9.19
N ALA A 72 2.40 4.38 7.90
CA ALA A 72 3.62 3.93 7.28
C ALA A 72 4.11 5.00 6.31
N ALA A 73 5.41 5.03 6.10
CA ALA A 73 5.98 5.88 5.05
C ALA A 73 6.59 4.98 3.99
N GLY A 74 6.57 5.47 2.78
CA GLY A 74 7.13 4.72 1.68
C GLY A 74 7.40 5.59 0.49
N THR A 75 7.87 4.95 -0.56
CA THR A 75 8.30 5.59 -1.79
C THR A 75 7.39 5.16 -2.92
N VAL A 76 7.02 6.12 -3.77
CA VAL A 76 6.22 5.82 -4.96
C VAL A 76 7.07 4.99 -5.91
N ALA A 77 6.70 3.71 -6.04
CA ALA A 77 7.44 2.79 -6.89
C ALA A 77 6.95 2.85 -8.34
N TRP A 78 5.66 3.14 -8.53
CA TRP A 78 5.11 3.29 -9.87
C TRP A 78 3.79 4.06 -9.76
N SER A 79 3.38 4.64 -10.89
CA SER A 79 2.06 5.25 -10.98
C SER A 79 1.55 5.08 -12.40
N THR A 80 0.23 4.97 -12.53
CA THR A 80 -0.42 4.78 -13.82
C THR A 80 -1.65 5.67 -13.88
N GLU A 81 -1.81 6.37 -14.99
CA GLU A 81 -2.99 7.19 -15.23
C GLU A 81 -4.13 6.28 -15.63
N ILE A 82 -5.18 6.27 -14.81
CA ILE A 82 -6.38 5.48 -15.12
C ILE A 82 -7.30 6.28 -16.03
N ASP A 83 -7.45 7.56 -15.73
CA ASP A 83 -8.16 8.52 -16.57
C ASP A 83 -7.53 9.90 -16.30
N PRO A 84 -7.96 10.96 -16.98
CA PRO A 84 -7.28 12.24 -16.87
C PRO A 84 -7.20 12.81 -15.45
N LEU A 85 -8.07 12.36 -14.54
CA LEU A 85 -8.09 12.88 -13.18
C LEU A 85 -7.64 11.86 -12.14
N THR A 86 -7.44 10.60 -12.51
CA THR A 86 -7.20 9.53 -11.55
C THR A 86 -5.88 8.83 -11.79
N LEU A 87 -5.06 8.78 -10.75
CA LEU A 87 -3.81 8.01 -10.75
C LEU A 87 -3.98 6.78 -9.88
N GLU A 88 -3.45 5.66 -10.33
CA GLU A 88 -3.26 4.50 -9.47
C GLU A 88 -1.78 4.45 -9.11
N VAL A 89 -1.50 4.33 -7.82
CA VAL A 89 -0.16 4.52 -7.28
C VAL A 89 0.23 3.31 -6.46
N GLY A 90 1.44 2.83 -6.66
CA GLY A 90 2.01 1.75 -5.86
C GLY A 90 3.11 2.30 -4.97
N ILE A 91 3.00 2.01 -3.68
CA ILE A 91 3.93 2.46 -2.66
C ILE A 91 4.66 1.26 -2.08
N GLU A 92 5.99 1.37 -1.98
CA GLU A 92 6.79 0.42 -1.21
C GLU A 92 7.08 1.03 0.13
N PHE A 93 6.71 0.34 1.20
CA PHE A 93 6.97 0.82 2.56
C PHE A 93 8.45 0.75 2.87
N ASP A 94 8.98 1.81 3.46
CA ASP A 94 10.38 1.82 3.88
C ASP A 94 10.55 2.33 5.31
N ALA A 95 9.48 2.77 5.96
CA ALA A 95 9.53 3.19 7.35
C ALA A 95 8.18 2.91 7.98
N ILE A 96 8.15 1.93 8.89
CA ILE A 96 6.93 1.54 9.57
C ILE A 96 7.33 1.03 10.95
N GLU A 97 6.53 1.37 11.97
CA GLU A 97 6.84 0.93 13.32
C GLU A 97 6.67 -0.57 13.46
N ALA A 98 7.45 -1.16 14.37
CA ALA A 98 7.48 -2.61 14.52
C ALA A 98 6.10 -3.18 14.83
N SER A 99 5.30 -2.49 15.66
CA SER A 99 3.96 -2.97 15.99
C SER A 99 3.04 -2.96 14.78
N ASP A 100 3.17 -1.94 13.94
CA ASP A 100 2.37 -1.85 12.73
C ASP A 100 2.83 -2.87 11.69
N GLN A 101 4.13 -3.11 11.61
CA GLN A 101 4.66 -4.14 10.72
C GLN A 101 4.14 -5.51 11.12
N ALA A 102 4.12 -5.80 12.43
CA ALA A 102 3.60 -7.08 12.91
C ALA A 102 2.12 -7.24 12.57
N LEU A 103 1.36 -6.15 12.65
CA LEU A 103 -0.05 -6.18 12.30
C LEU A 103 -0.26 -6.47 10.82
N LEU A 104 0.55 -5.86 9.97
CA LEU A 104 0.49 -6.12 8.53
C LEU A 104 0.83 -7.56 8.21
N GLU A 105 1.83 -8.11 8.89
CA GLU A 105 2.23 -9.49 8.67
C GLU A 105 1.13 -10.44 9.11
N ALA A 106 0.49 -10.16 10.25
CA ALA A 106 -0.62 -10.97 10.72
C ALA A 106 -1.79 -10.92 9.75
N PHE A 107 -2.06 -9.74 9.20
CA PHE A 107 -3.10 -9.56 8.21
C PHE A 107 -2.82 -10.40 6.96
N SER A 108 -1.60 -10.37 6.47
CA SER A 108 -1.21 -11.16 5.31
C SER A 108 -1.32 -12.66 5.58
N GLU A 109 -0.90 -13.08 6.76
CA GLU A 109 -0.97 -14.50 7.11
C GLU A 109 -2.40 -14.99 7.20
N ARG A 110 -3.28 -14.18 7.78
CA ARG A 110 -4.68 -14.57 7.86
C ARG A 110 -5.29 -14.75 6.48
N ALA A 111 -4.99 -13.83 5.58
CA ALA A 111 -5.53 -13.91 4.23
C ALA A 111 -5.01 -15.13 3.49
N GLU A 112 -3.72 -15.47 3.70
CA GLU A 112 -3.14 -16.63 3.05
C GLU A 112 -3.75 -17.93 3.54
N THR A 113 -4.08 -18.00 4.82
CA THR A 113 -4.59 -19.24 5.39
C THR A 113 -6.09 -19.41 5.19
N ASP A 114 -6.77 -18.36 4.76
CA ASP A 114 -8.22 -18.42 4.52
C ASP A 114 -8.46 -18.83 3.07
N PRO A 115 -8.94 -20.04 2.82
CA PRO A 115 -9.12 -20.49 1.44
C PRO A 115 -10.17 -19.70 0.67
N LEU A 116 -10.98 -18.91 1.37
CA LEU A 116 -12.02 -18.10 0.73
C LEU A 116 -11.56 -16.69 0.47
N ALA A 117 -10.40 -16.31 0.95
CA ALA A 117 -9.90 -14.96 0.80
C ALA A 117 -9.32 -14.73 -0.59
#